data_9c47e31c5a24e2a1f2f19837a64eaeee
#
_entry.id   9c47e31c5a24e2a1f2f19837a64eaeee
#
_cell.length_a   1.000
_cell.length_b   1.000
_cell.length_c   1.000
_cell.angle_alpha   90.00
_cell.angle_beta   90.00
_cell.angle_gamma   90.00
#
_symmetry.space_group_name_H-M   'P 1'
#
loop_
_entity.id
_entity.type
_entity.pdbx_description
1 polymer ?
#
loop_
_entity_poly.entity_id
_entity_poly.type
_entity_poly.pdbx_seq_one_letter_code
_entity_poly.pdbx_strand_id
1 'polypeptide(L)'
;TPKENTPVLLVGITAVSIILAVVFISLMTWLKPEAGDPLYVAGRTLWIRAEQPESRQFITYTGLDSEGDLRTWVINPENESTNDLVYVQVSLFNETSGSVNLVIDEEAAKLLDGDRTSYVPLNTIDRTLEANGVDKVNSPDFKPMWGSLTLDEGEQVIGMLVFELPEGSSFTELRWSASDSAVIKYQ
;
A
#
# COMPACT_ATOMS: atom_id res chain seq x y z
N THR A 1 -27.65 -1.86 -65.97
CA THR A 1 -26.40 -2.34 -65.32
C THR A 1 -26.28 -1.68 -63.95
N PRO A 2 -26.31 -2.43 -62.82
CA PRO A 2 -26.14 -1.86 -61.52
C PRO A 2 -24.66 -1.40 -61.38
N LYS A 3 -24.44 -0.15 -61.02
CA LYS A 3 -23.12 0.38 -60.69
C LYS A 3 -22.66 -0.33 -59.41
N GLU A 4 -21.51 -0.97 -59.51
CA GLU A 4 -20.84 -1.57 -58.34
C GLU A 4 -20.38 -0.48 -57.37
N ASN A 5 -21.10 -0.33 -56.25
CA ASN A 5 -20.67 0.56 -55.12
C ASN A 5 -19.71 -0.17 -54.18
N THR A 6 -19.19 -1.35 -54.58
CA THR A 6 -18.27 -2.19 -53.80
C THR A 6 -17.03 -1.49 -53.25
N PRO A 7 -16.32 -0.63 -54.05
CA PRO A 7 -15.10 0.02 -53.54
C PRO A 7 -15.39 1.04 -52.43
N VAL A 8 -16.50 1.76 -52.50
CA VAL A 8 -16.86 2.79 -51.49
C VAL A 8 -17.24 2.15 -50.17
N LEU A 9 -17.96 1.01 -50.23
CA LEU A 9 -18.33 0.26 -49.04
C LEU A 9 -17.10 -0.35 -48.34
N LEU A 10 -16.14 -0.85 -49.10
CA LEU A 10 -14.91 -1.43 -48.59
C LEU A 10 -14.02 -0.39 -47.88
N VAL A 11 -13.88 0.79 -48.47
CA VAL A 11 -13.14 1.94 -47.88
C VAL A 11 -13.82 2.41 -46.58
N GLY A 12 -15.16 2.46 -46.56
CA GLY A 12 -15.92 2.84 -45.38
C GLY A 12 -15.71 1.86 -44.21
N ILE A 13 -15.77 0.56 -44.47
CA ILE A 13 -15.54 -0.48 -43.44
C ILE A 13 -14.12 -0.39 -42.91
N THR A 14 -13.11 -0.21 -43.77
CA THR A 14 -11.72 -0.10 -43.35
C THR A 14 -11.49 1.14 -42.47
N ALA A 15 -12.06 2.29 -42.86
CA ALA A 15 -11.94 3.52 -42.06
C ALA A 15 -12.57 3.38 -40.67
N VAL A 16 -13.76 2.79 -40.58
CA VAL A 16 -14.44 2.52 -39.28
C VAL A 16 -13.61 1.56 -38.40
N SER A 17 -13.04 0.51 -38.98
CA SER A 17 -12.19 -0.44 -38.24
C SER A 17 -10.92 0.22 -37.69
N ILE A 18 -10.30 1.11 -38.46
CA ILE A 18 -9.11 1.85 -37.99
C ILE A 18 -9.48 2.79 -36.83
N ILE A 19 -10.59 3.52 -36.95
CA ILE A 19 -11.07 4.43 -35.89
C ILE A 19 -11.37 3.62 -34.60
N LEU A 20 -12.06 2.50 -34.70
CA LEU A 20 -12.35 1.62 -33.57
C LEU A 20 -11.07 1.08 -32.92
N ALA A 21 -10.08 0.68 -33.72
CA ALA A 21 -8.78 0.21 -33.21
C ALA A 21 -8.03 1.32 -32.46
N VAL A 22 -8.01 2.54 -33.00
CA VAL A 22 -7.36 3.70 -32.37
C VAL A 22 -8.07 4.07 -31.06
N VAL A 23 -9.40 4.09 -31.04
CA VAL A 23 -10.19 4.36 -29.83
C VAL A 23 -9.93 3.27 -28.77
N PHE A 24 -9.89 2.02 -29.18
CA PHE A 24 -9.64 0.88 -28.27
C PHE A 24 -8.22 0.94 -27.68
N ILE A 25 -7.20 1.24 -28.49
CA ILE A 25 -5.82 1.41 -28.03
C ILE A 25 -5.72 2.61 -27.09
N SER A 26 -6.36 3.74 -27.42
CA SER A 26 -6.38 4.92 -26.55
C SER A 26 -7.08 4.63 -25.22
N LEU A 27 -8.18 3.88 -25.24
CA LEU A 27 -8.88 3.47 -24.02
C LEU A 27 -8.01 2.55 -23.16
N MET A 28 -7.33 1.59 -23.80
CA MET A 28 -6.42 0.67 -23.12
C MET A 28 -5.20 1.36 -22.52
N THR A 29 -4.68 2.42 -23.15
CA THR A 29 -3.58 3.22 -22.59
C THR A 29 -4.04 4.13 -21.45
N TRP A 30 -5.30 4.58 -21.49
CA TRP A 30 -5.90 5.41 -20.44
C TRP A 30 -6.34 4.60 -19.22
N LEU A 31 -6.69 3.31 -19.43
CA LEU A 31 -7.08 2.37 -18.37
C LEU A 31 -5.89 1.58 -17.79
N LYS A 32 -4.66 1.82 -18.26
CA LYS A 32 -3.50 1.24 -17.59
C LYS A 32 -3.36 1.90 -16.21
N PRO A 33 -3.36 1.11 -15.13
CA PRO A 33 -3.00 1.67 -13.83
C PRO A 33 -1.62 2.33 -13.94
N GLU A 34 -1.50 3.54 -13.45
CA GLU A 34 -0.20 4.22 -13.37
C GLU A 34 0.71 3.38 -12.48
N ALA A 35 2.00 3.32 -12.84
CA ALA A 35 3.00 2.69 -12.00
C ALA A 35 3.00 3.41 -10.63
N GLY A 36 2.59 2.71 -9.58
CA GLY A 36 2.39 3.29 -8.25
C GLY A 36 0.95 3.34 -7.75
N ASP A 37 -0.04 3.05 -8.61
CA ASP A 37 -1.42 2.88 -8.12
C ASP A 37 -1.49 1.67 -7.17
N PRO A 38 -1.98 1.87 -5.95
CA PRO A 38 -2.11 0.79 -5.00
C PRO A 38 -3.14 -0.23 -5.49
N LEU A 39 -2.69 -1.46 -5.67
CA LEU A 39 -3.53 -2.57 -6.10
C LEU A 39 -4.18 -3.24 -4.89
N TYR A 40 -5.50 -3.42 -4.94
CA TYR A 40 -6.15 -4.36 -4.05
C TYR A 40 -5.83 -5.78 -4.48
N VAL A 41 -5.28 -6.56 -3.58
CA VAL A 41 -5.11 -7.99 -3.75
C VAL A 41 -6.19 -8.68 -2.92
N ALA A 42 -7.05 -9.44 -3.59
CA ALA A 42 -8.04 -10.25 -2.91
C ALA A 42 -7.32 -11.46 -2.28
N GLY A 43 -7.31 -11.51 -0.97
CA GLY A 43 -7.05 -12.72 -0.20
C GLY A 43 -8.26 -13.66 -0.23
N ARG A 44 -8.24 -14.68 0.62
CA ARG A 44 -9.39 -15.61 0.78
C ARG A 44 -10.50 -15.00 1.63
N THR A 45 -10.14 -14.09 2.52
CA THR A 45 -11.02 -13.53 3.55
C THR A 45 -11.00 -12.00 3.53
N LEU A 46 -9.89 -11.40 3.15
CA LEU A 46 -9.66 -9.97 3.19
C LEU A 46 -9.25 -9.42 1.82
N TRP A 47 -9.67 -8.20 1.55
CA TRP A 47 -9.08 -7.39 0.51
C TRP A 47 -7.97 -6.55 1.13
N ILE A 48 -6.77 -6.65 0.57
CA ILE A 48 -5.57 -6.01 1.09
C ILE A 48 -5.03 -5.05 0.05
N ARG A 49 -4.87 -3.80 0.44
CA ARG A 49 -4.22 -2.78 -0.36
C ARG A 49 -3.00 -2.27 0.40
N ALA A 50 -1.86 -2.21 -0.26
CA ALA A 50 -0.68 -1.57 0.27
C ALA A 50 -0.20 -0.48 -0.69
N GLU A 51 0.08 0.69 -0.14
CA GLU A 51 0.64 1.81 -0.88
C GLU A 51 2.14 1.62 -1.10
N GLN A 52 2.74 2.48 -1.92
CA GLN A 52 4.20 2.48 -2.10
C GLN A 52 4.89 2.73 -0.77
N PRO A 53 5.96 1.96 -0.45
CA PRO A 53 6.74 2.21 0.75
C PRO A 53 7.39 3.59 0.72
N GLU A 54 7.38 4.28 1.85
CA GLU A 54 8.07 5.55 2.02
C GLU A 54 9.16 5.45 3.07
N SER A 55 10.37 5.94 2.74
CA SER A 55 11.52 5.95 3.64
C SER A 55 11.63 7.28 4.40
N ARG A 56 12.00 7.21 5.67
CA ARG A 56 12.26 8.34 6.57
C ARG A 56 13.38 7.98 7.54
N GLN A 57 14.25 8.95 7.84
CA GLN A 57 15.25 8.77 8.90
C GLN A 57 14.62 8.56 10.28
N PHE A 58 13.50 9.20 10.53
CA PHE A 58 12.67 9.04 11.72
C PHE A 58 11.22 9.40 11.37
N ILE A 59 10.26 8.94 12.14
CA ILE A 59 8.85 9.25 11.97
C ILE A 59 8.39 10.09 13.16
N THR A 60 7.82 11.28 12.90
CA THR A 60 7.16 12.09 13.91
C THR A 60 5.68 12.28 13.53
N TYR A 61 4.82 12.04 14.48
CA TYR A 61 3.37 12.11 14.28
C TYR A 61 2.66 12.64 15.54
N THR A 62 1.39 12.98 15.38
CA THR A 62 0.56 13.44 16.48
C THR A 62 -0.45 12.35 16.84
N GLY A 63 -0.57 12.05 18.12
CA GLY A 63 -1.51 11.05 18.63
C GLY A 63 -1.92 11.36 20.06
N LEU A 64 -2.96 10.66 20.54
CA LEU A 64 -3.42 10.77 21.91
C LEU A 64 -2.55 9.90 22.83
N ASP A 65 -2.25 10.39 24.01
CA ASP A 65 -1.66 9.61 25.09
C ASP A 65 -2.75 8.80 25.85
N SER A 66 -2.36 8.09 26.89
CA SER A 66 -3.25 7.27 27.72
C SER A 66 -4.28 8.10 28.51
N GLU A 67 -4.07 9.41 28.67
CA GLU A 67 -4.94 10.36 29.35
C GLU A 67 -5.89 11.05 28.36
N GLY A 68 -5.68 10.83 27.04
CA GLY A 68 -6.46 11.45 25.97
C GLY A 68 -5.93 12.81 25.54
N ASP A 69 -4.75 13.20 25.97
CA ASP A 69 -4.09 14.43 25.57
C ASP A 69 -3.33 14.26 24.26
N LEU A 70 -3.39 15.31 23.42
CA LEU A 70 -2.66 15.33 22.15
C LEU A 70 -1.17 15.53 22.39
N ARG A 71 -0.36 14.57 21.94
CA ARG A 71 1.11 14.58 22.05
C ARG A 71 1.77 14.42 20.69
N THR A 72 3.00 14.85 20.61
CA THR A 72 3.87 14.54 19.48
C THR A 72 4.74 13.34 19.84
N TRP A 73 4.75 12.37 18.97
CA TRP A 73 5.46 11.11 19.12
C TRP A 73 6.58 10.98 18.10
N VAL A 74 7.63 10.25 18.43
CA VAL A 74 8.74 9.94 17.54
C VAL A 74 9.05 8.45 17.58
N ILE A 75 9.32 7.89 16.41
CA ILE A 75 9.89 6.56 16.23
C ILE A 75 11.24 6.76 15.55
N ASN A 76 12.29 6.24 16.15
CA ASN A 76 13.65 6.24 15.59
C ASN A 76 14.05 4.82 15.18
N PRO A 77 14.91 4.65 14.17
CA PRO A 77 15.56 3.38 13.90
C PRO A 77 16.46 3.01 15.09
N GLU A 78 16.73 1.73 15.26
CA GLU A 78 17.64 1.22 16.29
C GLU A 78 19.08 1.67 15.98
N ASN A 79 19.42 1.68 14.70
CA ASN A 79 20.70 2.17 14.22
C ASN A 79 20.52 3.41 13.34
N GLU A 80 20.41 4.58 13.96
CA GLU A 80 20.19 5.86 13.30
C GLU A 80 21.27 6.26 12.26
N SER A 81 22.44 5.62 12.31
CA SER A 81 23.55 5.95 11.41
C SER A 81 23.56 5.16 10.11
N THR A 82 22.84 4.07 10.03
CA THR A 82 22.87 3.13 8.87
C THR A 82 21.52 2.73 8.36
N ASN A 83 20.46 2.94 9.15
CA ASN A 83 19.14 2.47 8.84
C ASN A 83 18.14 3.61 8.73
N ASP A 84 17.19 3.43 7.84
CA ASP A 84 15.98 4.22 7.72
C ASP A 84 14.76 3.44 8.25
N LEU A 85 13.75 4.16 8.67
CA LEU A 85 12.41 3.62 8.85
C LEU A 85 11.66 3.67 7.53
N VAL A 86 11.05 2.57 7.17
CA VAL A 86 10.19 2.46 5.99
C VAL A 86 8.79 2.15 6.46
N TYR A 87 7.83 2.99 6.10
CA TYR A 87 6.44 2.70 6.40
C TYR A 87 5.64 2.39 5.13
N VAL A 88 4.71 1.47 5.29
CA VAL A 88 3.76 1.06 4.26
C VAL A 88 2.36 1.27 4.79
N GLN A 89 1.58 2.12 4.12
CA GLN A 89 0.16 2.24 4.42
C GLN A 89 -0.57 1.01 3.90
N VAL A 90 -1.24 0.32 4.80
CA VAL A 90 -2.04 -0.86 4.49
C VAL A 90 -3.51 -0.59 4.80
N SER A 91 -4.36 -0.99 3.88
CA SER A 91 -5.81 -0.96 4.03
C SER A 91 -6.34 -2.38 3.97
N LEU A 92 -7.05 -2.80 5.00
CA LEU A 92 -7.66 -4.11 5.13
C LEU A 92 -9.18 -3.94 5.10
N PHE A 93 -9.86 -4.67 4.23
CA PHE A 93 -11.32 -4.63 4.08
C PHE A 93 -11.89 -6.03 4.16
N ASN A 94 -12.84 -6.25 5.07
CA ASN A 94 -13.60 -7.48 5.19
C ASN A 94 -14.92 -7.35 4.44
N GLU A 95 -14.98 -7.83 3.19
CA GLU A 95 -16.15 -7.63 2.34
C GLU A 95 -17.30 -8.58 2.66
N THR A 96 -17.01 -9.86 2.90
CA THR A 96 -18.04 -10.92 2.88
C THR A 96 -17.93 -11.95 3.99
N SER A 97 -16.84 -11.92 4.76
CA SER A 97 -16.68 -12.84 5.87
C SER A 97 -17.38 -12.31 7.11
N GLY A 98 -17.79 -13.21 7.98
CA GLY A 98 -18.18 -12.80 9.33
C GLY A 98 -17.05 -12.03 10.02
N SER A 99 -17.03 -11.97 11.34
CA SER A 99 -15.97 -11.29 12.07
C SER A 99 -14.60 -11.95 11.83
N VAL A 100 -13.59 -11.19 11.40
CA VAL A 100 -12.21 -11.63 11.18
C VAL A 100 -11.30 -11.07 12.26
N ASN A 101 -10.64 -11.95 13.00
CA ASN A 101 -9.66 -11.57 14.01
C ASN A 101 -8.26 -11.64 13.42
N LEU A 102 -7.50 -10.57 13.57
CA LEU A 102 -6.13 -10.41 13.07
C LEU A 102 -5.20 -10.08 14.24
N VAL A 103 -3.99 -10.58 14.15
CA VAL A 103 -2.89 -10.10 15.00
C VAL A 103 -1.85 -9.48 14.09
N ILE A 104 -1.58 -8.21 14.28
CA ILE A 104 -0.53 -7.48 13.58
C ILE A 104 0.69 -7.43 14.49
N ASP A 105 1.66 -8.23 14.13
CA ASP A 105 2.93 -8.42 14.83
C ASP A 105 4.08 -8.59 13.81
N GLU A 106 5.23 -9.06 14.25
CA GLU A 106 6.39 -9.32 13.42
C GLU A 106 6.15 -10.39 12.34
N GLU A 107 5.13 -11.26 12.50
CA GLU A 107 4.80 -12.31 11.54
C GLU A 107 3.69 -11.87 10.55
N ALA A 108 3.06 -10.72 10.80
CA ALA A 108 1.92 -10.25 10.01
C ALA A 108 2.27 -9.93 8.58
N ALA A 109 3.51 -9.48 8.34
CA ALA A 109 3.98 -9.14 6.99
C ALA A 109 5.50 -9.27 6.87
N LYS A 110 5.99 -9.25 5.61
CA LYS A 110 7.41 -9.13 5.28
C LYS A 110 7.59 -8.16 4.13
N LEU A 111 8.43 -7.16 4.30
CA LEU A 111 8.87 -6.28 3.23
C LEU A 111 10.18 -6.84 2.63
N LEU A 112 10.26 -7.01 1.32
CA LEU A 112 11.44 -7.51 0.63
C LEU A 112 12.10 -6.36 -0.12
N ASP A 113 13.44 -6.31 -0.04
CA ASP A 113 14.26 -5.40 -0.82
C ASP A 113 14.63 -5.96 -2.20
N GLY A 114 15.45 -5.19 -2.95
CA GLY A 114 15.95 -5.58 -4.26
C GLY A 114 16.84 -6.84 -4.25
N ASP A 115 17.49 -7.12 -3.13
CA ASP A 115 18.36 -8.29 -2.94
C ASP A 115 17.58 -9.49 -2.37
N ARG A 116 16.26 -9.35 -2.20
CA ARG A 116 15.35 -10.35 -1.60
C ARG A 116 15.60 -10.59 -0.11
N THR A 117 16.25 -9.68 0.56
CA THR A 117 16.30 -9.68 2.03
C THR A 117 14.92 -9.31 2.55
N SER A 118 14.46 -10.02 3.56
CA SER A 118 13.14 -9.81 4.14
C SER A 118 13.25 -9.13 5.49
N TYR A 119 12.42 -8.11 5.69
CA TYR A 119 12.31 -7.33 6.91
C TYR A 119 10.93 -7.51 7.51
N VAL A 120 10.85 -7.60 8.82
CA VAL A 120 9.60 -7.77 9.57
C VAL A 120 9.11 -6.43 10.11
N PRO A 121 7.81 -6.26 10.36
CA PRO A 121 7.29 -5.05 10.98
C PRO A 121 7.87 -4.81 12.37
N LEU A 122 8.11 -3.54 12.69
CA LEU A 122 8.51 -3.12 14.04
C LEU A 122 7.31 -3.03 14.97
N ASN A 123 7.52 -3.37 16.23
CA ASN A 123 6.56 -3.01 17.28
C ASN A 123 6.58 -1.50 17.50
N THR A 124 5.66 -0.80 16.85
CA THR A 124 5.57 0.65 16.94
C THR A 124 5.16 1.15 18.30
N ILE A 125 4.47 0.33 19.11
CA ILE A 125 4.07 0.70 20.49
C ILE A 125 5.31 0.80 21.38
N ASP A 126 6.19 -0.19 21.34
CA ASP A 126 7.38 -0.24 22.17
C ASP A 126 8.46 0.75 21.72
N ARG A 127 8.44 1.13 20.43
CA ARG A 127 9.44 2.01 19.81
C ARG A 127 9.04 3.49 19.81
N THR A 128 7.80 3.81 20.17
CA THR A 128 7.30 5.19 20.21
C THR A 128 7.73 5.89 21.49
N LEU A 129 8.35 7.07 21.33
CA LEU A 129 8.76 7.95 22.42
C LEU A 129 8.06 9.29 22.28
N GLU A 130 7.88 10.01 23.40
CA GLU A 130 7.38 11.37 23.35
C GLU A 130 8.45 12.31 22.79
N ALA A 131 8.10 13.04 21.73
CA ALA A 131 8.99 13.99 21.08
C ALA A 131 8.94 15.36 21.77
N ASN A 132 9.88 15.61 22.68
CA ASN A 132 9.99 16.92 23.30
C ASN A 132 10.74 17.91 22.41
N GLY A 133 10.12 19.05 22.09
CA GLY A 133 10.77 20.14 21.36
C GLY A 133 10.86 19.93 19.83
N VAL A 134 10.05 19.05 19.28
CA VAL A 134 9.92 18.88 17.81
C VAL A 134 8.90 19.88 17.27
N ASP A 135 9.39 20.89 16.56
CA ASP A 135 8.56 21.96 16.00
C ASP A 135 7.72 21.52 14.78
N LYS A 136 8.07 20.38 14.16
CA LYS A 136 7.42 19.94 12.92
C LYS A 136 7.23 18.43 12.85
N VAL A 137 5.97 18.02 12.71
CA VAL A 137 5.60 16.65 12.42
C VAL A 137 5.89 16.34 10.94
N ASN A 138 6.60 15.24 10.66
CA ASN A 138 6.96 14.85 9.30
C ASN A 138 5.96 13.83 8.68
N SER A 139 5.11 13.23 9.50
CA SER A 139 4.11 12.23 9.08
C SER A 139 2.78 12.49 9.81
N PRO A 140 2.04 13.56 9.44
CA PRO A 140 0.85 14.00 10.18
C PRO A 140 -0.29 12.97 10.14
N ASP A 141 -0.40 12.19 9.06
CA ASP A 141 -1.44 11.17 8.88
C ASP A 141 -1.02 9.78 9.34
N PHE A 142 0.13 9.67 10.02
CA PHE A 142 0.67 8.40 10.48
C PHE A 142 -0.23 7.79 11.56
N LYS A 143 -0.68 6.56 11.31
CA LYS A 143 -1.47 5.75 12.23
C LYS A 143 -0.80 4.38 12.34
N PRO A 144 -0.07 4.10 13.41
CA PRO A 144 0.58 2.81 13.58
C PRO A 144 -0.48 1.69 13.59
N MET A 145 -0.19 0.60 12.89
CA MET A 145 -1.00 -0.61 12.88
C MET A 145 -0.23 -1.71 13.61
N TRP A 146 -0.65 -2.03 14.83
CA TRP A 146 -0.02 -3.03 15.67
C TRP A 146 -1.00 -3.64 16.67
N GLY A 147 -0.86 -4.94 16.98
CA GLY A 147 -1.69 -5.63 17.96
C GLY A 147 -2.91 -6.31 17.36
N SER A 148 -3.88 -6.63 18.22
CA SER A 148 -5.09 -7.35 17.83
C SER A 148 -6.11 -6.42 17.21
N LEU A 149 -6.67 -6.83 16.08
CA LEU A 149 -7.74 -6.16 15.36
C LEU A 149 -8.88 -7.14 15.12
N THR A 150 -10.10 -6.65 15.16
CA THR A 150 -11.29 -7.38 14.72
C THR A 150 -11.96 -6.55 13.65
N LEU A 151 -12.27 -7.17 12.51
CA LEU A 151 -13.00 -6.55 11.41
C LEU A 151 -14.30 -7.32 11.19
N ASP A 152 -15.42 -6.67 11.41
CA ASP A 152 -16.72 -7.21 11.07
C ASP A 152 -16.98 -7.08 9.56
N GLU A 153 -18.03 -7.77 9.05
CA GLU A 153 -18.40 -7.70 7.65
C GLU A 153 -18.68 -6.25 7.22
N GLY A 154 -18.08 -5.84 6.12
CA GLY A 154 -18.16 -4.47 5.59
C GLY A 154 -17.21 -3.47 6.26
N GLU A 155 -16.43 -3.85 7.25
CA GLU A 155 -15.50 -2.97 7.91
C GLU A 155 -14.15 -2.88 7.21
N GLN A 156 -13.55 -1.68 7.30
CA GLN A 156 -12.24 -1.35 6.79
C GLN A 156 -11.38 -0.71 7.88
N VAL A 157 -10.12 -1.10 7.94
CA VAL A 157 -9.10 -0.42 8.72
C VAL A 157 -7.97 0.04 7.82
N ILE A 158 -7.42 1.22 8.11
CA ILE A 158 -6.26 1.80 7.44
C ILE A 158 -5.22 2.13 8.51
N GLY A 159 -4.01 1.67 8.31
CA GLY A 159 -2.90 1.96 9.20
C GLY A 159 -1.54 1.72 8.54
N MET A 160 -0.49 1.95 9.27
CA MET A 160 0.87 1.88 8.73
C MET A 160 1.68 0.81 9.45
N LEU A 161 2.27 -0.09 8.68
CA LEU A 161 3.35 -0.97 9.13
C LEU A 161 4.66 -0.22 8.99
N VAL A 162 5.54 -0.37 9.96
CA VAL A 162 6.88 0.23 9.95
C VAL A 162 7.92 -0.88 9.92
N PHE A 163 8.93 -0.70 9.11
CA PHE A 163 10.07 -1.60 8.97
C PHE A 163 11.35 -0.80 9.17
N GLU A 164 12.44 -1.46 9.58
CA GLU A 164 13.76 -0.85 9.65
C GLU A 164 14.68 -1.51 8.63
N LEU A 165 15.23 -0.73 7.71
CA LEU A 165 16.07 -1.20 6.60
C LEU A 165 17.33 -0.33 6.49
N PRO A 166 18.41 -0.86 5.88
CA PRO A 166 19.57 -0.04 5.52
C PRO A 166 19.18 1.15 4.65
N GLU A 167 19.82 2.30 4.89
CA GLU A 167 19.59 3.53 4.12
C GLU A 167 19.73 3.27 2.60
N GLY A 168 18.80 3.81 1.83
CA GLY A 168 18.79 3.69 0.38
C GLY A 168 18.31 2.33 -0.17
N SER A 169 17.73 1.46 0.66
CA SER A 169 17.14 0.20 0.20
C SER A 169 16.03 0.44 -0.82
N SER A 170 15.97 -0.41 -1.86
CA SER A 170 14.87 -0.47 -2.82
C SER A 170 13.87 -1.54 -2.40
N PHE A 171 12.60 -1.38 -2.75
CA PHE A 171 11.53 -2.29 -2.34
C PHE A 171 10.98 -3.04 -3.55
N THR A 172 10.69 -4.33 -3.39
CA THR A 172 10.17 -5.16 -4.48
C THR A 172 8.79 -5.74 -4.20
N GLU A 173 8.53 -6.16 -2.97
CA GLU A 173 7.24 -6.73 -2.62
C GLU A 173 6.94 -6.67 -1.12
N LEU A 174 5.65 -6.57 -0.78
CA LEU A 174 5.12 -6.82 0.55
C LEU A 174 4.41 -8.16 0.54
N ARG A 175 4.80 -9.06 1.43
CA ARG A 175 4.11 -10.32 1.71
C ARG A 175 3.30 -10.18 2.98
N TRP A 176 2.01 -10.34 2.86
CA TRP A 176 1.07 -10.32 3.96
C TRP A 176 0.77 -11.74 4.44
N SER A 177 0.67 -11.95 5.75
CA SER A 177 0.46 -13.28 6.36
C SER A 177 -0.60 -13.31 7.47
N ALA A 178 -1.05 -12.15 8.00
CA ALA A 178 -2.01 -12.10 9.10
C ALA A 178 -3.41 -12.51 8.65
N SER A 179 -3.92 -13.65 9.14
CA SER A 179 -5.24 -14.26 8.87
C SER A 179 -5.54 -14.53 7.39
N ASP A 180 -4.70 -14.03 6.47
CA ASP A 180 -4.79 -14.26 5.05
C ASP A 180 -3.39 -14.19 4.42
N SER A 181 -3.26 -14.54 3.15
CA SER A 181 -1.98 -14.53 2.44
C SER A 181 -2.11 -13.75 1.13
N ALA A 182 -1.30 -12.70 1.00
CA ALA A 182 -1.24 -11.90 -0.22
C ALA A 182 0.20 -11.47 -0.52
N VAL A 183 0.49 -11.23 -1.81
CA VAL A 183 1.76 -10.68 -2.27
C VAL A 183 1.46 -9.44 -3.12
N ILE A 184 1.94 -8.31 -2.68
CA ILE A 184 1.81 -7.02 -3.37
C ILE A 184 3.19 -6.66 -3.91
N LYS A 185 3.31 -6.49 -5.23
CA LYS A 185 4.58 -6.16 -5.88
C LYS A 185 4.65 -4.66 -6.14
N TYR A 186 5.78 -4.08 -5.81
CA TYR A 186 6.13 -2.71 -6.14
C TYR A 186 6.91 -2.64 -7.46
N GLN A 187 6.69 -1.58 -8.23
CA GLN A 187 7.33 -1.37 -9.55
C GLN A 187 8.31 -0.20 -9.47
#